data_939bb1575308e0042a603f075295829f
#
_entry.id   939bb1575308e0042a603f075295829f
#
_cell.length_a   1.000
_cell.length_b   1.000
_cell.length_c   1.000
_cell.angle_alpha   90.00
_cell.angle_beta   90.00
_cell.angle_gamma   90.00
#
_symmetry.space_group_name_H-M   'P 1'
#
loop_
_entity.id
_entity.type
_entity.pdbx_description
1 polymer ?
#
loop_
_entity_poly.entity_id
_entity_poly.type
_entity_poly.pdbx_seq_one_letter_code
_entity_poly.pdbx_strand_id
1 'polypeptide(L)'
;MTESQQAYAILDGRAEAGPGAPAQPCFLKTYRAVIAGGPDEQLPSEGILRDYLFKDSRKGRVFPVKRPRKGVREAVLEYRIVETAPDGSLSLAEITLHTGRTHQIRVQFASRKHPLYGDGKYGSRFKGDIALQSAGLQFVHPETGEKMAFQLEKPIKAPWDLNLSLIHISE
;
A
#
# COMPACT_ATOMS: atom_id res chain seq x y z
N MET A 1 -12.41 -16.58 -10.41
CA MET A 1 -11.51 -15.41 -10.21
C MET A 1 -12.22 -14.16 -10.71
N THR A 2 -12.20 -13.08 -9.94
CA THR A 2 -12.67 -11.79 -10.41
C THR A 2 -11.67 -11.21 -11.42
N GLU A 3 -12.12 -10.28 -12.27
CA GLU A 3 -11.23 -9.60 -13.23
C GLU A 3 -10.02 -8.97 -12.54
N SER A 4 -10.22 -8.41 -11.36
CA SER A 4 -9.14 -7.87 -10.55
C SER A 4 -8.12 -8.93 -10.15
N GLN A 5 -8.57 -10.10 -9.78
CA GLN A 5 -7.68 -11.21 -9.39
C GLN A 5 -6.87 -11.73 -10.57
N GLN A 6 -7.46 -11.74 -11.77
CA GLN A 6 -6.75 -12.11 -12.99
C GLN A 6 -5.68 -11.07 -13.36
N ALA A 7 -6.02 -9.79 -13.25
CA ALA A 7 -5.06 -8.71 -13.50
C ALA A 7 -3.84 -8.79 -12.56
N TYR A 8 -4.08 -9.06 -11.28
CA TYR A 8 -3.01 -9.25 -10.31
C TYR A 8 -2.16 -10.48 -10.60
N ALA A 9 -2.79 -11.58 -11.02
CA ALA A 9 -2.06 -12.79 -11.38
C ALA A 9 -1.12 -12.58 -12.57
N ILE A 10 -1.53 -11.77 -13.55
CA ILE A 10 -0.71 -11.40 -14.70
C ILE A 10 0.46 -10.51 -14.28
N LEU A 11 0.21 -9.51 -13.43
CA LEU A 11 1.24 -8.61 -12.92
C LEU A 11 2.28 -9.32 -12.07
N ASP A 12 1.86 -10.35 -11.34
CA ASP A 12 2.72 -11.13 -10.46
C ASP A 12 3.47 -12.26 -11.19
N GLY A 13 3.30 -12.39 -12.50
CA GLY A 13 3.92 -13.44 -13.29
C GLY A 13 3.40 -14.85 -13.01
N ARG A 14 2.29 -14.97 -12.32
CA ARG A 14 1.68 -16.25 -11.95
C ARG A 14 0.76 -16.82 -13.02
N ALA A 15 0.38 -16.00 -13.97
CA ALA A 15 -0.44 -16.41 -15.09
C ALA A 15 0.06 -15.73 -16.37
N GLU A 16 0.29 -16.52 -17.39
CA GLU A 16 0.55 -15.97 -18.72
C GLU A 16 -0.78 -15.70 -19.39
N ALA A 17 -0.88 -14.53 -20.02
CA ALA A 17 -2.01 -14.26 -20.90
C ALA A 17 -1.94 -15.23 -22.08
N GLY A 18 -2.88 -16.16 -22.13
CA GLY A 18 -2.97 -17.10 -23.24
C GLY A 18 -3.18 -16.38 -24.57
N PRO A 19 -2.71 -16.97 -25.68
CA PRO A 19 -2.92 -16.39 -27.01
C PRO A 19 -4.43 -16.27 -27.28
N GLY A 20 -4.87 -15.02 -27.60
CA GLY A 20 -6.28 -14.74 -27.88
C GLY A 20 -7.09 -14.25 -26.68
N ALA A 21 -6.51 -14.13 -25.52
CA ALA A 21 -7.17 -13.44 -24.41
C ALA A 21 -7.29 -11.95 -24.78
N PRO A 22 -8.47 -11.33 -24.67
CA PRO A 22 -8.56 -9.89 -24.87
C PRO A 22 -7.61 -9.22 -23.89
N ALA A 23 -6.93 -8.15 -24.31
CA ALA A 23 -6.09 -7.35 -23.45
C ALA A 23 -6.92 -7.02 -22.20
N GLN A 24 -6.62 -7.70 -21.10
CA GLN A 24 -7.39 -7.61 -19.85
C GLN A 24 -7.29 -6.19 -19.30
N PRO A 25 -8.40 -5.61 -18.84
CA PRO A 25 -8.32 -4.36 -18.12
C PRO A 25 -7.49 -4.58 -16.87
N CYS A 26 -6.24 -4.13 -16.94
CA CYS A 26 -5.37 -4.13 -15.79
C CYS A 26 -5.79 -2.98 -14.89
N PHE A 27 -6.46 -3.29 -13.76
CA PHE A 27 -6.70 -2.29 -12.74
C PHE A 27 -5.45 -2.16 -11.87
N LEU A 28 -4.79 -1.01 -11.95
CA LEU A 28 -3.72 -0.65 -11.04
C LEU A 28 -4.26 0.36 -10.04
N LYS A 29 -4.25 -0.01 -8.78
CA LYS A 29 -4.63 0.88 -7.67
C LYS A 29 -3.36 1.35 -6.97
N THR A 30 -3.15 2.64 -6.97
CA THR A 30 -2.01 3.26 -6.31
C THR A 30 -2.45 4.06 -5.10
N TYR A 31 -1.60 4.04 -4.08
CA TYR A 31 -1.83 4.71 -2.80
C TYR A 31 -0.59 5.52 -2.44
N ARG A 32 -0.80 6.52 -1.61
CA ARG A 32 0.28 7.21 -0.90
C ARG A 32 0.05 7.04 0.58
N ALA A 33 1.14 6.86 1.31
CA ALA A 33 1.08 6.78 2.77
C ALA A 33 2.28 7.50 3.36
N VAL A 34 2.07 8.14 4.50
CA VAL A 34 3.17 8.62 5.33
C VAL A 34 3.42 7.59 6.41
N ILE A 35 4.64 7.06 6.44
CA ILE A 35 5.03 6.00 7.36
C ILE A 35 6.07 6.50 8.36
N ALA A 36 6.17 5.83 9.49
CA ALA A 36 7.18 6.12 10.50
C ALA A 36 8.57 5.70 10.02
N GLY A 37 9.56 6.54 10.27
CA GLY A 37 10.96 6.24 9.97
C GLY A 37 11.34 6.39 8.51
N GLY A 38 12.55 5.97 8.19
CA GLY A 38 13.08 5.93 6.84
C GLY A 38 13.45 4.51 6.41
N PRO A 39 14.00 4.34 5.21
CA PRO A 39 14.42 3.03 4.72
C PRO A 39 15.42 2.35 5.67
N ASP A 40 15.28 1.04 5.84
CA ASP A 40 16.17 0.22 6.65
C ASP A 40 16.26 -1.20 6.08
N GLU A 41 16.86 -2.13 6.82
CA GLU A 41 17.01 -3.52 6.37
C GLU A 41 15.67 -4.25 6.21
N GLN A 42 14.69 -3.93 7.06
CA GLN A 42 13.36 -4.56 7.00
C GLN A 42 12.48 -3.93 5.92
N LEU A 43 12.74 -2.68 5.59
CA LEU A 43 12.00 -1.93 4.58
C LEU A 43 12.98 -1.11 3.73
N PRO A 44 13.63 -1.74 2.73
CA PRO A 44 14.47 -0.99 1.78
C PRO A 44 13.70 0.13 1.09
N SER A 45 14.38 1.00 0.36
CA SER A 45 13.76 2.15 -0.31
C SER A 45 12.71 1.79 -1.36
N GLU A 46 12.76 0.57 -1.88
CA GLU A 46 11.73 0.03 -2.78
C GLU A 46 11.70 -1.49 -2.66
N GLY A 47 10.58 -2.09 -2.99
CA GLY A 47 10.45 -3.54 -2.98
C GLY A 47 9.02 -4.03 -3.09
N ILE A 48 8.90 -5.34 -2.92
CA ILE A 48 7.62 -6.05 -2.89
C ILE A 48 7.45 -6.64 -1.50
N LEU A 49 6.30 -6.35 -0.87
CA LEU A 49 5.94 -6.93 0.42
C LEU A 49 4.94 -8.06 0.19
N ARG A 50 5.28 -9.25 0.71
CA ARG A 50 4.43 -10.44 0.66
C ARG A 50 4.22 -10.93 2.07
N ASP A 51 2.97 -11.08 2.46
CA ASP A 51 2.59 -11.59 3.78
C ASP A 51 1.34 -12.46 3.67
N TYR A 52 1.18 -13.36 4.62
CA TYR A 52 -0.07 -14.06 4.85
C TYR A 52 -0.81 -13.34 5.96
N LEU A 53 -2.03 -12.89 5.69
CA LEU A 53 -2.83 -12.11 6.63
C LEU A 53 -4.05 -12.88 7.10
N PHE A 54 -4.29 -12.82 8.39
CA PHE A 54 -5.47 -13.36 9.05
C PHE A 54 -6.29 -12.22 9.63
N LYS A 55 -7.58 -12.18 9.27
CA LYS A 55 -8.51 -11.20 9.81
C LYS A 55 -9.25 -11.78 11.00
N ASP A 56 -9.03 -11.22 12.18
CA ASP A 56 -9.81 -11.53 13.38
C ASP A 56 -11.00 -10.57 13.45
N SER A 57 -12.18 -11.06 13.04
CA SER A 57 -13.40 -10.24 13.00
C SER A 57 -13.87 -9.84 14.39
N ARG A 58 -13.57 -10.62 15.42
CA ARG A 58 -13.93 -10.29 16.81
C ARG A 58 -13.13 -9.13 17.33
N LYS A 59 -11.84 -9.08 17.00
CA LYS A 59 -10.94 -7.99 17.41
C LYS A 59 -10.95 -6.81 16.42
N GLY A 60 -11.58 -6.97 15.26
CA GLY A 60 -11.53 -5.97 14.19
C GLY A 60 -10.11 -5.67 13.74
N ARG A 61 -9.23 -6.66 13.75
CA ARG A 61 -7.81 -6.50 13.50
C ARG A 61 -7.28 -7.58 12.60
N VAL A 62 -6.27 -7.24 11.78
CA VAL A 62 -5.60 -8.16 10.88
C VAL A 62 -4.20 -8.45 11.42
N PHE A 63 -3.80 -9.71 11.36
CA PHE A 63 -2.49 -10.16 11.85
C PHE A 63 -1.70 -10.83 10.72
N PRO A 64 -0.40 -10.55 10.61
CA PRO A 64 0.46 -11.38 9.76
C PRO A 64 0.68 -12.73 10.43
N VAL A 65 0.64 -13.80 9.63
CA VAL A 65 0.89 -15.17 10.09
C VAL A 65 1.94 -15.83 9.19
N LYS A 66 2.62 -16.84 9.71
CA LYS A 66 3.75 -17.46 9.01
C LYS A 66 3.35 -18.48 7.95
N ARG A 67 2.16 -19.06 8.06
CA ARG A 67 1.74 -20.18 7.19
C ARG A 67 0.34 -19.97 6.65
N PRO A 68 0.09 -20.37 5.40
CA PRO A 68 -1.26 -20.37 4.87
C PRO A 68 -2.12 -21.42 5.59
N ARG A 69 -3.36 -21.05 5.89
CA ARG A 69 -4.38 -21.90 6.48
C ARG A 69 -5.76 -21.32 6.17
N LYS A 70 -6.81 -22.03 6.54
CA LYS A 70 -8.18 -21.53 6.34
C LYS A 70 -8.35 -20.15 6.99
N GLY A 71 -8.90 -19.20 6.23
CA GLY A 71 -9.12 -17.83 6.67
C GLY A 71 -7.91 -16.92 6.48
N VAL A 72 -6.78 -17.45 6.05
CA VAL A 72 -5.58 -16.68 5.75
C VAL A 72 -5.55 -16.32 4.27
N ARG A 73 -5.19 -15.08 3.95
CA ARG A 73 -5.07 -14.59 2.58
C ARG A 73 -3.66 -14.06 2.33
N GLU A 74 -3.11 -14.38 1.16
CA GLU A 74 -1.86 -13.78 0.72
C GLU A 74 -2.08 -12.33 0.34
N ALA A 75 -1.20 -11.45 0.81
CA ALA A 75 -1.22 -10.02 0.53
C ALA A 75 0.09 -9.60 -0.13
N VAL A 76 0.00 -8.95 -1.27
CA VAL A 76 1.15 -8.51 -2.06
C VAL A 76 0.96 -7.07 -2.45
N LEU A 77 1.98 -6.25 -2.20
CA LEU A 77 2.06 -4.88 -2.69
C LEU A 77 3.48 -4.56 -3.14
N GLU A 78 3.60 -3.59 -4.00
CA GLU A 78 4.85 -2.92 -4.35
C GLU A 78 4.89 -1.56 -3.70
N TYR A 79 6.06 -1.12 -3.29
CA TYR A 79 6.22 0.21 -2.73
C TYR A 79 7.54 0.85 -3.15
N ARG A 80 7.57 2.16 -3.08
CA ARG A 80 8.77 2.96 -3.21
C ARG A 80 8.71 4.14 -2.25
N ILE A 81 9.76 4.32 -1.46
CA ILE A 81 9.90 5.50 -0.61
C ILE A 81 10.45 6.63 -1.47
N VAL A 82 9.67 7.68 -1.66
CA VAL A 82 9.99 8.79 -2.57
C VAL A 82 10.55 10.00 -1.85
N GLU A 83 10.31 10.11 -0.56
CA GLU A 83 10.76 11.23 0.25
C GLU A 83 10.89 10.80 1.70
N THR A 84 11.93 11.27 2.38
CA THR A 84 12.13 11.04 3.81
C THR A 84 12.38 12.39 4.47
N ALA A 85 11.74 12.63 5.61
CA ALA A 85 11.95 13.84 6.37
C ALA A 85 13.42 14.00 6.76
N PRO A 86 13.97 15.23 6.80
CA PRO A 86 15.39 15.45 7.12
C PRO A 86 15.85 14.86 8.45
N ASP A 87 14.96 14.75 9.43
CA ASP A 87 15.25 14.12 10.73
C ASP A 87 15.07 12.60 10.73
N GLY A 88 14.62 12.03 9.61
CA GLY A 88 14.38 10.59 9.50
C GLY A 88 13.13 10.08 10.19
N SER A 89 12.25 10.96 10.69
CA SER A 89 11.08 10.56 11.48
C SER A 89 9.93 9.99 10.66
N LEU A 90 9.77 10.45 9.43
CA LEU A 90 8.67 10.09 8.55
C LEU A 90 9.16 9.93 7.11
N SER A 91 8.47 9.12 6.36
CA SER A 91 8.71 8.96 4.92
C SER A 91 7.39 8.91 4.15
N LEU A 92 7.44 9.36 2.90
CA LEU A 92 6.34 9.24 1.96
C LEU A 92 6.57 8.01 1.09
N ALA A 93 5.63 7.09 1.10
CA ALA A 93 5.66 5.89 0.28
C ALA A 93 4.59 5.95 -0.81
N GLU A 94 4.98 5.59 -2.03
CA GLU A 94 4.07 5.29 -3.12
C GLU A 94 3.87 3.78 -3.19
N ILE A 95 2.63 3.33 -3.28
CA ILE A 95 2.25 1.95 -3.13
C ILE A 95 1.36 1.53 -4.29
N THR A 96 1.67 0.37 -4.88
CA THR A 96 0.81 -0.28 -5.87
C THR A 96 0.32 -1.60 -5.28
N LEU A 97 -1.00 -1.76 -5.19
CA LEU A 97 -1.59 -2.98 -4.65
C LEU A 97 -1.70 -4.05 -5.73
N HIS A 98 -1.17 -5.23 -5.45
CA HIS A 98 -1.40 -6.45 -6.23
C HIS A 98 -2.58 -7.23 -5.67
N THR A 99 -2.88 -7.08 -4.39
CA THR A 99 -4.06 -7.62 -3.69
C THR A 99 -4.71 -6.50 -2.88
N GLY A 100 -5.98 -6.64 -2.54
CA GLY A 100 -6.70 -5.63 -1.75
C GLY A 100 -7.29 -6.22 -0.47
N ARG A 101 -6.45 -6.67 0.45
CA ARG A 101 -6.91 -7.26 1.72
C ARG A 101 -7.27 -6.18 2.73
N THR A 102 -8.14 -6.52 3.67
CA THR A 102 -8.52 -5.63 4.78
C THR A 102 -7.27 -5.14 5.50
N HIS A 103 -7.15 -3.84 5.71
CA HIS A 103 -6.02 -3.19 6.38
C HIS A 103 -4.64 -3.56 5.82
N GLN A 104 -4.57 -4.01 4.57
CA GLN A 104 -3.34 -4.58 4.01
C GLN A 104 -2.13 -3.66 4.15
N ILE A 105 -2.21 -2.44 3.64
CA ILE A 105 -1.11 -1.47 3.69
C ILE A 105 -0.72 -1.20 5.15
N ARG A 106 -1.71 -0.98 6.00
CA ARG A 106 -1.50 -0.68 7.43
C ARG A 106 -0.72 -1.79 8.14
N VAL A 107 -1.13 -3.05 7.92
CA VAL A 107 -0.52 -4.22 8.57
C VAL A 107 0.86 -4.52 8.00
N GLN A 108 1.02 -4.48 6.69
CA GLN A 108 2.30 -4.85 6.06
C GLN A 108 3.42 -3.89 6.43
N PHE A 109 3.15 -2.60 6.50
CA PHE A 109 4.15 -1.63 6.96
C PHE A 109 4.38 -1.70 8.47
N ALA A 110 3.31 -1.86 9.27
CA ALA A 110 3.45 -1.98 10.72
C ALA A 110 4.22 -3.22 11.14
N SER A 111 4.06 -4.34 10.45
CA SER A 111 4.79 -5.58 10.77
C SER A 111 6.29 -5.45 10.52
N ARG A 112 6.72 -4.46 9.76
CA ARG A 112 8.13 -4.13 9.51
C ARG A 112 8.61 -2.96 10.35
N LYS A 113 7.84 -2.59 11.38
CA LYS A 113 8.13 -1.49 12.32
C LYS A 113 8.07 -0.10 11.70
N HIS A 114 7.29 0.04 10.63
CA HIS A 114 7.04 1.31 9.95
C HIS A 114 5.53 1.59 9.84
N PRO A 115 4.79 1.68 10.97
CA PRO A 115 3.36 1.94 10.89
C PRO A 115 3.06 3.27 10.22
N LEU A 116 1.88 3.39 9.63
CA LEU A 116 1.43 4.64 9.03
C LEU A 116 1.23 5.70 10.12
N TYR A 117 1.53 6.94 9.76
CA TYR A 117 1.21 8.08 10.62
C TYR A 117 -0.26 8.04 11.03
N GLY A 118 -0.53 8.24 12.30
CA GLY A 118 -1.89 8.26 12.84
C GLY A 118 -2.54 6.90 13.07
N ASP A 119 -1.87 5.82 12.72
CA ASP A 119 -2.43 4.47 12.84
C ASP A 119 -2.10 3.83 14.19
N GLY A 120 -2.75 4.34 15.26
CA GLY A 120 -2.54 3.84 16.62
C GLY A 120 -2.91 2.38 16.80
N LYS A 121 -3.88 1.87 16.02
CA LYS A 121 -4.30 0.46 16.07
C LYS A 121 -3.14 -0.48 15.73
N TYR A 122 -2.25 -0.09 14.83
CA TYR A 122 -1.11 -0.89 14.41
C TYR A 122 0.23 -0.33 14.91
N GLY A 123 0.20 0.47 15.96
CA GLY A 123 1.40 0.83 16.74
C GLY A 123 2.04 2.17 16.41
N SER A 124 1.37 3.05 15.69
CA SER A 124 1.90 4.39 15.46
C SER A 124 2.02 5.19 16.76
N ARG A 125 3.14 5.88 16.91
CA ARG A 125 3.35 6.85 18.00
C ARG A 125 2.83 8.25 17.64
N PHE A 126 2.61 8.51 16.37
CA PHE A 126 2.08 9.77 15.88
C PHE A 126 0.56 9.77 16.01
N LYS A 127 0.00 10.86 16.54
CA LYS A 127 -1.44 11.03 16.72
C LYS A 127 -2.00 11.92 15.62
N GLY A 128 -3.14 11.53 15.09
CA GLY A 128 -3.83 12.24 14.03
C GLY A 128 -4.58 11.27 13.13
N ASP A 129 -5.12 11.78 12.05
CA ASP A 129 -5.76 10.95 11.04
C ASP A 129 -4.72 10.04 10.36
N ILE A 130 -5.17 8.85 9.98
CA ILE A 130 -4.28 7.91 9.27
C ILE A 130 -3.89 8.51 7.92
N ALA A 131 -2.58 8.66 7.70
CA ALA A 131 -2.05 9.25 6.48
C ALA A 131 -1.98 8.20 5.36
N LEU A 132 -3.15 7.89 4.81
CA LEU A 132 -3.31 6.96 3.70
C LEU A 132 -4.26 7.57 2.67
N GLN A 133 -3.80 7.71 1.44
CA GLN A 133 -4.58 8.27 0.35
C GLN A 133 -4.66 7.27 -0.81
N SER A 134 -5.87 6.98 -1.28
CA SER A 134 -6.05 6.35 -2.59
C SER A 134 -5.65 7.38 -3.65
N ALA A 135 -4.50 7.17 -4.26
CA ALA A 135 -3.85 8.21 -5.06
C ALA A 135 -4.13 8.08 -6.55
N GLY A 136 -4.39 6.87 -7.04
CA GLY A 136 -4.60 6.68 -8.46
C GLY A 136 -5.29 5.39 -8.80
N LEU A 137 -5.87 5.40 -9.99
CA LEU A 137 -6.50 4.25 -10.60
C LEU A 137 -6.15 4.26 -12.08
N GLN A 138 -5.61 3.16 -12.57
CA GLN A 138 -5.40 2.94 -14.00
C GLN A 138 -6.14 1.70 -14.44
N PHE A 139 -6.79 1.77 -15.57
CA PHE A 139 -7.47 0.62 -16.16
C PHE A 139 -7.61 0.79 -17.66
N VAL A 140 -7.89 -0.29 -18.36
CA VAL A 140 -8.25 -0.27 -19.78
C VAL A 140 -9.77 -0.27 -19.87
N HIS A 141 -10.33 0.71 -20.60
CA HIS A 141 -11.77 0.81 -20.78
C HIS A 141 -12.28 -0.44 -21.50
N PRO A 142 -13.28 -1.16 -20.95
CA PRO A 142 -13.70 -2.45 -21.47
C PRO A 142 -14.33 -2.40 -22.87
N GLU A 143 -14.89 -1.26 -23.26
CA GLU A 143 -15.54 -1.10 -24.56
C GLU A 143 -14.61 -0.50 -25.61
N THR A 144 -13.81 0.50 -25.24
CA THR A 144 -12.98 1.27 -26.19
C THR A 144 -11.53 0.79 -26.27
N GLY A 145 -11.06 0.03 -25.28
CA GLY A 145 -9.66 -0.38 -25.20
C GLY A 145 -8.69 0.75 -24.83
N GLU A 146 -9.21 1.94 -24.52
CA GLU A 146 -8.37 3.07 -24.11
C GLU A 146 -7.83 2.90 -22.71
N LYS A 147 -6.58 3.29 -22.53
CA LYS A 147 -5.98 3.36 -21.18
C LYS A 147 -6.54 4.58 -20.46
N MET A 148 -7.21 4.32 -19.34
CA MET A 148 -7.76 5.34 -18.47
C MET A 148 -6.89 5.46 -17.23
N ALA A 149 -6.57 6.70 -16.83
CA ALA A 149 -5.80 6.96 -15.63
C ALA A 149 -6.44 8.13 -14.86
N PHE A 150 -6.64 7.91 -13.58
CA PHE A 150 -7.11 8.93 -12.63
C PHE A 150 -6.08 9.04 -11.53
N GLN A 151 -5.67 10.25 -11.22
CA GLN A 151 -4.68 10.51 -10.19
C GLN A 151 -5.07 11.72 -9.36
N LEU A 152 -4.96 11.59 -8.04
CA LEU A 152 -5.15 12.68 -7.11
C LEU A 152 -3.79 13.27 -6.74
N GLU A 153 -3.77 14.57 -6.51
CA GLU A 153 -2.58 15.23 -5.99
C GLU A 153 -2.36 14.88 -4.52
N LYS A 154 -1.09 14.88 -4.11
CA LYS A 154 -0.71 14.69 -2.72
C LYS A 154 -1.29 15.84 -1.87
N PRO A 155 -1.90 15.56 -0.70
CA PRO A 155 -2.31 16.61 0.21
C PRO A 155 -1.14 17.51 0.60
N ILE A 156 -1.41 18.82 0.78
CA ILE A 156 -0.39 19.82 1.06
C ILE A 156 -0.19 20.11 2.55
N LYS A 157 -1.06 19.58 3.40
CA LYS A 157 -0.99 19.77 4.85
C LYS A 157 -0.16 18.69 5.54
N ALA A 158 0.35 18.97 6.73
CA ALA A 158 1.01 17.95 7.55
C ALA A 158 0.09 16.74 7.81
N PRO A 159 0.60 15.50 7.84
CA PRO A 159 2.01 15.11 7.73
C PRO A 159 2.51 14.92 6.29
N TRP A 160 1.68 15.21 5.28
CA TRP A 160 1.98 14.96 3.87
C TRP A 160 3.13 15.83 3.34
N ASP A 161 3.26 17.05 3.87
CA ASP A 161 4.44 17.87 3.65
C ASP A 161 5.44 17.57 4.78
N LEU A 162 6.45 16.79 4.49
CA LEU A 162 7.44 16.36 5.48
C LEU A 162 8.27 17.52 6.04
N ASN A 163 8.45 18.57 5.28
CA ASN A 163 9.15 19.76 5.74
C ASN A 163 8.30 20.57 6.73
N LEU A 164 7.00 20.72 6.48
CA LEU A 164 6.07 21.36 7.42
C LEU A 164 5.93 20.56 8.72
N SER A 165 5.97 19.24 8.65
CA SER A 165 5.93 18.38 9.85
C SER A 165 7.10 18.68 10.79
N LEU A 166 8.26 18.99 10.28
CA LEU A 166 9.44 19.37 11.08
C LEU A 166 9.23 20.70 11.82
N ILE A 167 8.59 21.67 11.20
CA ILE A 167 8.30 22.97 11.82
C ILE A 167 7.40 22.77 13.04
N HIS A 168 6.43 21.89 12.95
CA HIS A 168 5.52 21.58 14.07
C HIS A 168 6.19 20.80 15.20
N ILE A 169 7.17 19.97 14.89
CA ILE A 169 7.89 19.17 15.89
C ILE A 169 8.88 20.03 16.68
N SER A 170 9.39 21.11 16.09
CA SER A 170 10.36 22.00 16.73
C SER A 170 9.74 23.03 17.66
N GLU A 171 8.43 23.12 17.72
CA GLU A 171 7.69 23.93 18.69
C GLU A 171 7.27 23.09 19.92
#